data_176d9690bcbc7be017336e49357f80a4
#
_entry.id   176d9690bcbc7be017336e49357f80a4
#
_cell.length_a   1.000
_cell.length_b   1.000
_cell.length_c   1.000
_cell.angle_alpha   90.00
_cell.angle_beta   90.00
_cell.angle_gamma   90.00
#
_symmetry.space_group_name_H-M   'P 1'
#
loop_
_entity.id
_entity.type
_entity.pdbx_description
1 polymer ?
#
loop_
_entity_poly.entity_id
_entity_poly.type
_entity_poly.pdbx_seq_one_letter_code
_entity_poly.pdbx_strand_id
1 'polypeptide(L)'
;MEQVYKIQKAFIIPFLTAVVLLFVLLVLSLFGGESWEKILLASLFIITMMIGIEALEREAAVSETGLRIRKFFRTKIFIWAEITHLGVVIIRNKAYFLFTTTRGFYVLSNLLEDHTKLIRFLAEKLGDEKIEVEVKNYLEHPVRRTSLIVLTWVVVLIIAAIIVTGILKL
;
A
#
# COMPACT_ATOMS: atom_id res chain seq x y z
N MET A 1 -0.71 -7.52 23.93
CA MET A 1 -1.78 -7.15 22.95
C MET A 1 -1.14 -7.07 21.55
N GLU A 2 -1.82 -7.58 20.51
CA GLU A 2 -1.34 -7.47 19.11
C GLU A 2 -1.83 -6.14 18.53
N GLN A 3 -0.91 -5.34 17.96
CA GLN A 3 -1.23 -4.10 17.25
C GLN A 3 -1.11 -4.34 15.75
N VAL A 4 -2.20 -4.06 15.00
CA VAL A 4 -2.27 -4.31 13.56
C VAL A 4 -2.28 -3.00 12.80
N TYR A 5 -1.39 -2.88 11.83
CA TYR A 5 -1.22 -1.72 10.95
C TYR A 5 -1.58 -2.11 9.52
N LYS A 6 -2.58 -1.45 8.95
CA LYS A 6 -3.08 -1.68 7.59
C LYS A 6 -2.71 -0.55 6.65
N ILE A 7 -3.00 -0.71 5.37
CA ILE A 7 -2.83 0.36 4.38
C ILE A 7 -3.71 1.56 4.74
N GLN A 8 -3.19 2.76 4.54
CA GLN A 8 -3.87 4.02 4.85
C GLN A 8 -5.23 4.11 4.14
N LYS A 9 -6.30 4.41 4.89
CA LYS A 9 -7.65 4.63 4.35
C LYS A 9 -7.68 5.74 3.29
N ALA A 10 -6.84 6.77 3.46
CA ALA A 10 -6.70 7.86 2.50
C ALA A 10 -6.27 7.38 1.10
N PHE A 11 -5.59 6.24 0.98
CA PHE A 11 -5.28 5.59 -0.30
C PHE A 11 -6.37 4.62 -0.73
N ILE A 12 -6.91 3.82 0.21
CA ILE A 12 -7.91 2.78 -0.10
C ILE A 12 -9.19 3.40 -0.66
N ILE A 13 -9.67 4.51 -0.09
CA ILE A 13 -10.92 5.15 -0.51
C ILE A 13 -10.88 5.55 -2.01
N PRO A 14 -9.95 6.40 -2.47
CA PRO A 14 -9.91 6.76 -3.89
C PRO A 14 -9.61 5.57 -4.79
N PHE A 15 -8.84 4.58 -4.32
CA PHE A 15 -8.57 3.37 -5.07
C PHE A 15 -9.85 2.55 -5.31
N LEU A 16 -10.66 2.30 -4.28
CA LEU A 16 -11.93 1.60 -4.42
C LEU A 16 -12.92 2.38 -5.30
N THR A 17 -12.94 3.72 -5.17
CA THR A 17 -13.73 4.57 -6.06
C THR A 17 -13.32 4.39 -7.52
N ALA A 18 -12.01 4.35 -7.81
CA ALA A 18 -11.51 4.10 -9.16
C ALA A 18 -11.94 2.72 -9.69
N VAL A 19 -11.90 1.68 -8.85
CA VAL A 19 -12.37 0.32 -9.21
C VAL A 19 -13.86 0.33 -9.56
N VAL A 20 -14.69 0.99 -8.76
CA VAL A 20 -16.14 1.09 -9.03
C VAL A 20 -16.40 1.85 -10.33
N LEU A 21 -15.74 2.99 -10.56
CA LEU A 21 -15.88 3.73 -11.81
C LEU A 21 -15.39 2.95 -13.02
N LEU A 22 -14.30 2.20 -12.87
CA LEU A 22 -13.79 1.33 -13.94
C LEU A 22 -14.78 0.21 -14.27
N PHE A 23 -15.46 -0.34 -13.26
CA PHE A 23 -16.54 -1.30 -13.46
C PHE A 23 -17.72 -0.68 -14.22
N VAL A 24 -18.13 0.53 -13.83
CA VAL A 24 -19.19 1.27 -14.54
C VAL A 24 -18.81 1.52 -16.00
N LEU A 25 -17.56 1.94 -16.25
CA LEU A 25 -17.06 2.15 -17.61
C LEU A 25 -17.06 0.86 -18.42
N LEU A 26 -16.66 -0.26 -17.83
CA LEU A 26 -16.71 -1.58 -18.45
C LEU A 26 -18.16 -1.97 -18.82
N VAL A 27 -19.11 -1.77 -17.92
CA VAL A 27 -20.53 -2.06 -18.19
C VAL A 27 -21.07 -1.19 -19.34
N LEU A 28 -20.76 0.11 -19.34
CA LEU A 28 -21.16 1.01 -20.42
C LEU A 28 -20.56 0.58 -21.77
N SER A 29 -19.31 0.13 -21.79
CA SER A 29 -18.66 -0.35 -23.02
C SER A 29 -19.34 -1.59 -23.62
N LEU A 30 -20.06 -2.40 -22.82
CA LEU A 30 -20.77 -3.58 -23.33
C LEU A 30 -21.92 -3.18 -24.26
N PHE A 31 -22.52 -2.00 -24.08
CA PHE A 31 -23.68 -1.53 -24.88
C PHE A 31 -23.27 -0.82 -26.17
N GLY A 32 -22.10 -0.18 -26.24
CA GLY A 32 -21.73 0.61 -27.41
C GLY A 32 -20.25 0.56 -27.82
N GLY A 33 -19.39 -0.08 -27.02
CA GLY A 33 -17.95 -0.13 -27.29
C GLY A 33 -17.53 -1.14 -28.35
N GLU A 34 -16.40 -0.90 -28.99
CA GLU A 34 -15.75 -1.84 -29.91
C GLU A 34 -15.20 -3.07 -29.16
N SER A 35 -15.01 -4.19 -29.86
CA SER A 35 -14.57 -5.45 -29.23
C SER A 35 -13.22 -5.33 -28.51
N TRP A 36 -12.28 -4.57 -29.06
CA TRP A 36 -10.96 -4.36 -28.45
C TRP A 36 -11.05 -3.51 -27.16
N GLU A 37 -11.96 -2.53 -27.10
CA GLU A 37 -12.19 -1.69 -25.90
C GLU A 37 -12.69 -2.54 -24.73
N LYS A 38 -13.63 -3.47 -25.01
CA LYS A 38 -14.19 -4.39 -24.02
C LYS A 38 -13.09 -5.28 -23.41
N ILE A 39 -12.23 -5.84 -24.26
CA ILE A 39 -11.12 -6.70 -23.84
C ILE A 39 -10.12 -5.89 -22.98
N LEU A 40 -9.78 -4.68 -23.43
CA LEU A 40 -8.85 -3.81 -22.71
C LEU A 40 -9.39 -3.41 -21.34
N LEU A 41 -10.64 -2.96 -21.28
CA LEU A 41 -11.28 -2.56 -20.02
C LEU A 41 -11.46 -3.75 -19.06
N ALA A 42 -11.86 -4.92 -19.57
CA ALA A 42 -11.97 -6.12 -18.75
C ALA A 42 -10.61 -6.53 -18.16
N SER A 43 -9.56 -6.52 -18.98
CA SER A 43 -8.20 -6.84 -18.53
C SER A 43 -7.72 -5.84 -17.47
N LEU A 44 -7.93 -4.54 -17.70
CA LEU A 44 -7.57 -3.49 -16.75
C LEU A 44 -8.34 -3.62 -15.43
N PHE A 45 -9.64 -3.93 -15.50
CA PHE A 45 -10.48 -4.15 -14.32
C PHE A 45 -9.98 -5.34 -13.49
N ILE A 46 -9.69 -6.48 -14.13
CA ILE A 46 -9.18 -7.68 -13.43
C ILE A 46 -7.85 -7.38 -12.74
N ILE A 47 -6.90 -6.75 -13.45
CA ILE A 47 -5.60 -6.39 -12.87
C ILE A 47 -5.77 -5.44 -11.69
N THR A 48 -6.62 -4.42 -11.82
CA THR A 48 -6.88 -3.44 -10.76
C THR A 48 -7.55 -4.10 -9.55
N MET A 49 -8.48 -5.02 -9.76
CA MET A 49 -9.10 -5.81 -8.69
C MET A 49 -8.08 -6.67 -7.94
N MET A 50 -7.17 -7.36 -8.64
CA MET A 50 -6.12 -8.15 -8.00
C MET A 50 -5.20 -7.29 -7.12
N ILE A 51 -4.80 -6.11 -7.63
CA ILE A 51 -3.99 -5.13 -6.85
C ILE A 51 -4.78 -4.64 -5.62
N GLY A 52 -6.09 -4.40 -5.78
CA GLY A 52 -6.97 -3.95 -4.70
C GLY A 52 -7.11 -4.98 -3.59
N ILE A 53 -7.35 -6.22 -3.92
CA ILE A 53 -7.46 -7.31 -2.95
C ILE A 53 -6.12 -7.43 -2.17
N GLU A 54 -4.99 -7.42 -2.89
CA GLU A 54 -3.67 -7.46 -2.25
C GLU A 54 -3.44 -6.27 -1.32
N ALA A 55 -3.82 -5.07 -1.74
CA ALA A 55 -3.66 -3.86 -0.93
C ALA A 55 -4.53 -3.91 0.35
N LEU A 56 -5.76 -4.42 0.27
CA LEU A 56 -6.65 -4.58 1.42
C LEU A 56 -6.15 -5.62 2.43
N GLU A 57 -5.50 -6.69 1.94
CA GLU A 57 -4.97 -7.76 2.77
C GLU A 57 -3.58 -7.47 3.35
N ARG A 58 -2.91 -6.44 2.84
CA ARG A 58 -1.58 -6.07 3.33
C ARG A 58 -1.65 -5.49 4.72
N GLU A 59 -0.99 -6.16 5.67
CA GLU A 59 -0.90 -5.73 7.06
C GLU A 59 0.47 -6.03 7.67
N ALA A 60 0.82 -5.25 8.68
CA ALA A 60 1.91 -5.53 9.61
C ALA A 60 1.34 -5.55 11.02
N ALA A 61 1.58 -6.62 11.75
CA ALA A 61 1.12 -6.77 13.11
C ALA A 61 2.32 -7.01 14.04
N VAL A 62 2.35 -6.28 15.14
CA VAL A 62 3.38 -6.40 16.16
C VAL A 62 2.78 -6.96 17.45
N SER A 63 3.51 -7.88 18.08
CA SER A 63 3.14 -8.51 19.33
C SER A 63 4.34 -8.55 20.27
N GLU A 64 4.14 -9.02 21.49
CA GLU A 64 5.23 -9.25 22.44
C GLU A 64 6.27 -10.26 21.93
N THR A 65 5.86 -11.20 21.08
CA THR A 65 6.71 -12.30 20.58
C THR A 65 7.40 -11.97 19.26
N GLY A 66 6.90 -11.00 18.48
CA GLY A 66 7.50 -10.71 17.19
C GLY A 66 6.66 -9.84 16.25
N LEU A 67 7.09 -9.83 14.99
CA LEU A 67 6.51 -9.09 13.88
C LEU A 67 5.88 -10.06 12.87
N ARG A 68 4.62 -9.86 12.55
CA ARG A 68 3.90 -10.56 11.47
C ARG A 68 3.68 -9.61 10.29
N ILE A 69 4.09 -10.03 9.10
CA ILE A 69 3.90 -9.28 7.86
C ILE A 69 3.07 -10.11 6.91
N ARG A 70 1.92 -9.56 6.46
CA ARG A 70 1.10 -10.15 5.39
C ARG A 70 1.25 -9.32 4.12
N LYS A 71 1.71 -9.97 3.05
CA LYS A 71 1.95 -9.34 1.75
C LYS A 71 1.88 -10.40 0.65
N PHE A 72 1.26 -10.08 -0.51
CA PHE A 72 1.09 -11.00 -1.64
C PHE A 72 0.49 -12.35 -1.23
N PHE A 73 -0.61 -12.33 -0.47
CA PHE A 73 -1.30 -13.52 0.04
C PHE A 73 -0.44 -14.45 0.89
N ARG A 74 0.75 -13.99 1.31
CA ARG A 74 1.68 -14.74 2.16
C ARG A 74 1.86 -14.04 3.49
N THR A 75 1.77 -14.83 4.56
CA THR A 75 2.06 -14.35 5.92
C THR A 75 3.44 -14.83 6.33
N LYS A 76 4.25 -13.92 6.85
CA LYS A 76 5.54 -14.22 7.45
C LYS A 76 5.57 -13.72 8.88
N ILE A 77 6.11 -14.53 9.78
CA ILE A 77 6.23 -14.26 11.21
C ILE A 77 7.71 -14.28 11.54
N PHE A 78 8.16 -13.25 12.23
CA PHE A 78 9.53 -13.08 12.70
C PHE A 78 9.52 -12.90 14.21
N ILE A 79 10.24 -13.70 14.94
CA ILE A 79 10.52 -13.44 16.35
C ILE A 79 11.55 -12.31 16.46
N TRP A 80 11.52 -11.54 17.54
CA TRP A 80 12.43 -10.39 17.72
C TRP A 80 13.91 -10.76 17.60
N ALA A 81 14.28 -11.97 18.04
CA ALA A 81 15.66 -12.46 17.93
C ALA A 81 16.13 -12.67 16.48
N GLU A 82 15.22 -12.95 15.55
CA GLU A 82 15.55 -13.14 14.12
C GLU A 82 15.83 -11.85 13.40
N ILE A 83 15.34 -10.70 13.91
CA ILE A 83 15.56 -9.39 13.30
C ILE A 83 16.93 -8.87 13.76
N THR A 84 17.85 -8.79 12.82
CA THR A 84 19.24 -8.40 13.07
C THR A 84 19.48 -6.93 12.84
N HIS A 85 18.72 -6.29 11.91
CA HIS A 85 18.94 -4.90 11.55
C HIS A 85 17.68 -4.22 11.02
N LEU A 86 17.51 -2.94 11.34
CA LEU A 86 16.44 -2.07 10.85
C LEU A 86 17.05 -0.81 10.24
N GLY A 87 16.87 -0.66 8.91
CA GLY A 87 17.26 0.52 8.17
C GLY A 87 16.08 1.23 7.53
N VAL A 88 16.30 2.43 7.02
CA VAL A 88 15.32 3.17 6.22
C VAL A 88 15.97 3.81 5.00
N VAL A 89 15.31 3.71 3.87
CA VAL A 89 15.67 4.44 2.65
C VAL A 89 14.53 5.38 2.29
N ILE A 90 14.84 6.66 2.17
CA ILE A 90 13.87 7.70 1.82
C ILE A 90 14.15 8.14 0.37
N ILE A 91 13.14 8.00 -0.48
CA ILE A 91 13.19 8.45 -1.88
C ILE A 91 12.05 9.45 -2.08
N ARG A 92 12.36 10.74 -2.07
CA ARG A 92 11.37 11.82 -2.07
C ARG A 92 10.40 11.66 -0.89
N ASN A 93 9.11 11.39 -1.14
CA ASN A 93 8.07 11.20 -0.12
C ASN A 93 7.76 9.72 0.19
N LYS A 94 8.65 8.81 -0.22
CA LYS A 94 8.50 7.37 -0.01
C LYS A 94 9.58 6.91 0.96
N ALA A 95 9.18 6.39 2.12
CA ALA A 95 10.08 5.72 3.04
C ALA A 95 9.89 4.21 2.93
N TYR A 96 11.00 3.50 2.82
CA TYR A 96 11.06 2.05 2.79
C TYR A 96 11.88 1.59 3.99
N PHE A 97 11.26 0.85 4.90
CA PHE A 97 11.90 0.27 6.07
C PHE A 97 12.41 -1.12 5.71
N LEU A 98 13.73 -1.30 5.80
CA LEU A 98 14.41 -2.52 5.46
C LEU A 98 14.69 -3.32 6.73
N PHE A 99 14.13 -4.50 6.82
CA PHE A 99 14.38 -5.45 7.89
C PHE A 99 15.34 -6.51 7.40
N THR A 100 16.52 -6.58 7.98
CA THR A 100 17.41 -7.70 7.82
C THR A 100 17.08 -8.74 8.89
N THR A 101 16.86 -9.96 8.45
CA THR A 101 16.59 -11.08 9.35
C THR A 101 17.52 -12.25 9.04
N THR A 102 17.60 -13.21 9.92
CA THR A 102 18.35 -14.46 9.69
C THR A 102 17.83 -15.26 8.47
N ARG A 103 16.61 -14.95 7.99
CA ARG A 103 15.94 -15.62 6.84
C ARG A 103 15.87 -14.75 5.58
N GLY A 104 16.49 -13.57 5.55
CA GLY A 104 16.54 -12.68 4.40
C GLY A 104 16.06 -11.26 4.68
N PHE A 105 15.86 -10.49 3.61
CA PHE A 105 15.48 -9.08 3.66
C PHE A 105 13.99 -8.91 3.43
N TYR A 106 13.38 -7.99 4.19
CA TYR A 106 11.97 -7.62 4.06
C TYR A 106 11.82 -6.12 4.04
N VAL A 107 10.84 -5.63 3.29
CA VAL A 107 10.62 -4.21 3.11
C VAL A 107 9.17 -3.87 3.46
N LEU A 108 9.00 -2.92 4.37
CA LEU A 108 7.74 -2.23 4.62
C LEU A 108 7.82 -0.80 4.07
N SER A 109 6.69 -0.22 3.70
CA SER A 109 6.63 1.16 3.20
C SER A 109 5.79 2.04 4.12
N ASN A 110 5.99 3.34 4.06
CA ASN A 110 5.18 4.34 4.76
C ASN A 110 3.74 4.49 4.19
N LEU A 111 3.26 3.49 3.43
CA LEU A 111 1.86 3.41 3.01
C LEU A 111 0.95 2.84 4.11
N LEU A 112 1.52 2.22 5.14
CA LEU A 112 0.78 1.74 6.31
C LEU A 112 0.26 2.92 7.13
N GLU A 113 -0.95 2.78 7.66
CA GLU A 113 -1.52 3.73 8.62
C GLU A 113 -0.67 3.71 9.90
N ASP A 114 -0.46 4.89 10.49
CA ASP A 114 0.36 5.02 11.71
C ASP A 114 1.76 4.35 11.66
N HIS A 115 2.36 4.27 10.46
CA HIS A 115 3.67 3.64 10.26
C HIS A 115 4.74 4.18 11.21
N THR A 116 4.66 5.45 11.62
CA THR A 116 5.59 6.06 12.59
C THR A 116 5.48 5.38 13.97
N LYS A 117 4.26 5.05 14.41
CA LYS A 117 4.05 4.31 15.67
C LYS A 117 4.61 2.89 15.56
N LEU A 118 4.38 2.23 14.42
CA LEU A 118 4.94 0.91 14.14
C LEU A 118 6.46 0.93 14.23
N ILE A 119 7.11 1.87 13.54
CA ILE A 119 8.59 1.96 13.51
C ILE A 119 9.15 2.33 14.89
N ARG A 120 8.48 3.20 15.63
CA ARG A 120 8.88 3.53 17.01
C ARG A 120 8.82 2.29 17.91
N PHE A 121 7.74 1.53 17.86
CA PHE A 121 7.61 0.30 18.63
C PHE A 121 8.70 -0.73 18.25
N LEU A 122 8.99 -0.86 16.96
CA LEU A 122 10.07 -1.73 16.48
C LEU A 122 11.43 -1.26 16.99
N ALA A 123 11.68 0.05 16.98
CA ALA A 123 12.91 0.63 17.48
C ALA A 123 13.10 0.35 18.99
N GLU A 124 12.04 0.51 19.79
CA GLU A 124 12.07 0.21 21.22
C GLU A 124 12.35 -1.28 21.51
N LYS A 125 11.77 -2.20 20.71
CA LYS A 125 11.95 -3.65 20.89
C LYS A 125 13.30 -4.17 20.40
N LEU A 126 13.87 -3.60 19.35
CA LEU A 126 15.13 -4.06 18.77
C LEU A 126 16.37 -3.53 19.50
N GLY A 127 16.25 -2.39 20.17
CA GLY A 127 17.37 -1.71 20.83
C GLY A 127 18.26 -0.96 19.84
N ASP A 128 19.02 -0.01 20.38
CA ASP A 128 19.82 0.97 19.61
C ASP A 128 20.90 0.35 18.72
N GLU A 129 21.42 -0.82 19.08
CA GLU A 129 22.48 -1.51 18.34
C GLU A 129 22.04 -2.07 16.98
N LYS A 130 20.72 -2.32 16.81
CA LYS A 130 20.17 -2.90 15.60
C LYS A 130 19.49 -1.88 14.67
N ILE A 131 19.54 -0.58 15.04
CA ILE A 131 18.82 0.47 14.35
C ILE A 131 19.80 1.45 13.72
N GLU A 132 19.63 1.72 12.42
CA GLU A 132 20.38 2.77 11.73
C GLU A 132 20.02 4.17 12.25
N VAL A 133 20.99 5.08 12.20
CA VAL A 133 20.82 6.49 12.60
C VAL A 133 19.72 7.15 11.74
N GLU A 134 19.61 6.75 10.49
CA GLU A 134 18.61 7.22 9.54
C GLU A 134 17.17 6.93 9.99
N VAL A 135 16.95 5.81 10.71
CA VAL A 135 15.64 5.47 11.28
C VAL A 135 15.29 6.43 12.41
N LYS A 136 16.26 6.79 13.26
CA LYS A 136 16.06 7.77 14.34
C LYS A 136 15.74 9.15 13.76
N ASN A 137 16.50 9.59 12.76
CA ASN A 137 16.24 10.84 12.03
C ASN A 137 14.85 10.84 11.37
N TYR A 138 14.43 9.70 10.79
CA TYR A 138 13.10 9.56 10.23
C TYR A 138 11.99 9.69 11.28
N LEU A 139 12.18 9.15 12.48
CA LEU A 139 11.17 9.24 13.56
C LEU A 139 10.99 10.67 14.08
N GLU A 140 12.02 11.52 13.97
CA GLU A 140 11.95 12.95 14.28
C GLU A 140 11.23 13.75 13.18
N HIS A 141 11.46 13.37 11.89
CA HIS A 141 10.91 14.07 10.72
C HIS A 141 10.20 13.09 9.77
N PRO A 142 9.04 12.55 10.15
CA PRO A 142 8.38 11.51 9.36
C PRO A 142 7.80 12.05 8.06
N VAL A 143 8.07 11.36 6.95
CA VAL A 143 7.57 11.73 5.62
C VAL A 143 6.26 11.01 5.33
N ARG A 144 5.24 11.77 4.91
CA ARG A 144 3.94 11.20 4.50
C ARG A 144 3.91 10.91 3.00
N ARG A 145 3.39 9.75 2.63
CA ARG A 145 3.26 9.34 1.23
C ARG A 145 1.99 9.90 0.58
N THR A 146 1.98 11.20 0.32
CA THR A 146 0.83 11.91 -0.29
C THR A 146 0.75 11.72 -1.81
N SER A 147 1.89 11.55 -2.48
CA SER A 147 1.95 11.48 -3.95
C SER A 147 1.10 10.37 -4.57
N LEU A 148 1.06 9.19 -3.94
CA LEU A 148 0.26 8.07 -4.41
C LEU A 148 -1.25 8.32 -4.22
N ILE A 149 -1.62 8.96 -3.12
CA ILE A 149 -3.01 9.33 -2.82
C ILE A 149 -3.51 10.34 -3.86
N VAL A 150 -2.72 11.40 -4.11
CA VAL A 150 -3.05 12.41 -5.13
C VAL A 150 -3.17 11.77 -6.51
N LEU A 151 -2.21 10.92 -6.90
CA LEU A 151 -2.24 10.21 -8.18
C LEU A 151 -3.52 9.38 -8.33
N THR A 152 -3.95 8.69 -7.30
CA THR A 152 -5.17 7.86 -7.34
C THR A 152 -6.41 8.72 -7.51
N TRP A 153 -6.48 9.90 -6.86
CA TRP A 153 -7.57 10.87 -7.08
C TRP A 153 -7.58 11.41 -8.51
N VAL A 154 -6.41 11.69 -9.10
CA VAL A 154 -6.32 12.11 -10.51
C VAL A 154 -6.88 11.03 -11.43
N VAL A 155 -6.56 9.75 -11.19
CA VAL A 155 -7.12 8.63 -11.95
C VAL A 155 -8.65 8.57 -11.82
N VAL A 156 -9.20 8.75 -10.61
CA VAL A 156 -10.65 8.82 -10.37
C VAL A 156 -11.29 9.92 -11.22
N LEU A 157 -10.70 11.12 -11.23
CA LEU A 157 -11.22 12.25 -12.02
C LEU A 157 -11.17 11.98 -13.53
N ILE A 158 -10.11 11.35 -14.02
CA ILE A 158 -9.98 10.99 -15.44
C ILE A 158 -11.07 9.99 -15.84
N ILE A 159 -11.26 8.92 -15.07
CA ILE A 159 -12.28 7.91 -15.35
C ILE A 159 -13.68 8.53 -15.31
N ALA A 160 -13.98 9.37 -14.30
CA ALA A 160 -15.25 10.07 -14.19
C ALA A 160 -15.50 10.99 -15.40
N ALA A 161 -14.49 11.73 -15.86
CA ALA A 161 -14.61 12.58 -17.04
C ALA A 161 -14.89 11.75 -18.32
N ILE A 162 -14.25 10.59 -18.49
CA ILE A 162 -14.52 9.69 -19.61
C ILE A 162 -15.97 9.19 -19.58
N ILE A 163 -16.47 8.79 -18.41
CA ILE A 163 -17.87 8.33 -18.27
C ILE A 163 -18.84 9.45 -18.63
N VAL A 164 -18.66 10.65 -18.09
CA VAL A 164 -19.55 11.80 -18.36
C VAL A 164 -19.54 12.15 -19.84
N THR A 165 -18.37 12.24 -20.47
CA THR A 165 -18.27 12.55 -21.91
C THR A 165 -18.84 11.44 -22.80
N GLY A 166 -18.74 10.18 -22.36
CA GLY A 166 -19.35 9.03 -23.04
C GLY A 166 -20.89 9.09 -22.98
N ILE A 167 -21.44 9.38 -21.82
CA ILE A 167 -22.92 9.51 -21.65
C ILE A 167 -23.47 10.69 -22.43
N LEU A 168 -22.74 11.81 -22.50
CA LEU A 168 -23.20 13.00 -23.25
C LEU A 168 -23.18 12.81 -24.76
N LYS A 169 -22.55 11.78 -25.27
CA LYS A 169 -22.51 11.42 -26.71
C LYS A 169 -23.51 10.35 -27.12
N LEU A 170 -24.19 9.74 -26.14
CA LEU A 170 -25.30 8.78 -26.35
C LEU A 170 -26.61 9.52 -26.53
#